data_bfff405e2f520bdd2847ff5bfe03959c
#
_entry.id   bfff405e2f520bdd2847ff5bfe03959c
#
_cell.length_a   1.000
_cell.length_b   1.000
_cell.length_c   1.000
_cell.angle_alpha   90.00
_cell.angle_beta   90.00
_cell.angle_gamma   90.00
#
_symmetry.space_group_name_H-M   'P 1'
#
loop_
_entity.id
_entity.type
_entity.pdbx_description
1 polymer ?
#
loop_
_entity_poly.entity_id
_entity_poly.type
_entity_poly.pdbx_seq_one_letter_code
_entity_poly.pdbx_strand_id
1 'polypeptide(L)'
;MINRLGKYTVEFGDAPSITGYGSVAGKKEYEGPLSDRFDKIFFDPRAGQKTFEKAEILFQQEALTAALGRANKKAEDIDFVFAGDLLNQCISSSYGMKEFRAPYLGQYGACSTMAQTLFLAALTVSSGASYLSAAVTSSHFCTAERQYRMPLEYGGQRTTTAQWTVTGSGACLIEKVDKGPKIAKATIGKITDLGIKDANNMGAAMAPAAADTIMNYLDDTHTRPSDYDLILTGDLGAVGSECLYKILEREGIDIIGKHNDCGLMIYGEGQDVHSGGSGCGCSAAVLCSTILPDMISGKYSNILFIATGALMSPLSSQQGNSIPAIAHLVNIVC
;
A
#
# COMPACT_ATOMS: atom_id res chain seq x y z
N MET A 1 -13.75 -7.25 20.53
CA MET A 1 -14.89 -6.31 20.28
C MET A 1 -14.33 -5.14 19.48
N ILE A 2 -15.08 -4.60 18.50
CA ILE A 2 -14.66 -3.44 17.71
C ILE A 2 -15.21 -2.18 18.40
N ASN A 3 -14.34 -1.22 18.69
CA ASN A 3 -14.70 0.03 19.31
C ASN A 3 -14.47 1.20 18.34
N ARG A 4 -15.32 2.20 18.36
CA ARG A 4 -15.09 3.46 17.67
C ARG A 4 -14.37 4.41 18.62
N LEU A 5 -13.21 4.92 18.18
CA LEU A 5 -12.47 5.98 18.85
C LEU A 5 -12.70 7.28 18.09
N GLY A 6 -13.17 8.32 18.78
CA GLY A 6 -13.44 9.61 18.14
C GLY A 6 -14.37 9.50 16.93
N LYS A 7 -14.01 10.21 15.84
CA LYS A 7 -14.84 10.30 14.63
C LYS A 7 -14.42 9.36 13.50
N TYR A 8 -13.14 9.10 13.35
CA TYR A 8 -12.58 8.47 12.14
C TYR A 8 -11.90 7.14 12.40
N THR A 9 -11.55 6.84 13.66
CA THR A 9 -10.72 5.71 14.05
C THR A 9 -11.54 4.56 14.64
N VAL A 10 -11.17 3.34 14.26
CA VAL A 10 -11.67 2.09 14.87
C VAL A 10 -10.52 1.40 15.59
N GLU A 11 -10.84 0.84 16.76
CA GLU A 11 -9.96 -0.02 17.54
C GLU A 11 -10.47 -1.45 17.52
N PHE A 12 -9.59 -2.39 17.27
CA PHE A 12 -9.86 -3.82 17.33
C PHE A 12 -9.46 -4.37 18.70
N GLY A 13 -10.42 -4.51 19.63
CA GLY A 13 -10.15 -4.87 21.02
C GLY A 13 -9.42 -6.22 21.21
N ASP A 14 -9.72 -7.20 20.33
CA ASP A 14 -8.92 -8.42 20.18
C ASP A 14 -8.20 -8.29 18.83
N ALA A 15 -7.13 -7.54 18.79
CA ALA A 15 -6.42 -7.17 17.57
C ALA A 15 -6.06 -8.41 16.74
N PRO A 16 -6.55 -8.53 15.48
CA PRO A 16 -6.26 -9.67 14.64
C PRO A 16 -4.80 -9.64 14.19
N SER A 17 -4.21 -10.82 14.08
CA SER A 17 -2.81 -11.01 13.73
C SER A 17 -2.60 -11.13 12.23
N ILE A 18 -1.48 -10.61 11.75
CA ILE A 18 -0.93 -10.89 10.43
C ILE A 18 -0.10 -12.16 10.56
N THR A 19 -0.69 -13.31 10.21
CA THR A 19 -0.08 -14.64 10.42
C THR A 19 0.76 -15.12 9.25
N GLY A 20 0.50 -14.56 8.06
CA GLY A 20 1.24 -14.82 6.84
C GLY A 20 1.39 -13.56 6.01
N TYR A 21 2.51 -13.45 5.33
CA TYR A 21 2.76 -12.36 4.39
C TYR A 21 3.67 -12.86 3.27
N GLY A 22 3.57 -12.23 2.11
CA GLY A 22 4.39 -12.58 0.94
C GLY A 22 4.61 -11.37 0.06
N SER A 23 5.76 -11.31 -0.59
CA SER A 23 6.20 -10.18 -1.41
C SER A 23 6.83 -10.65 -2.72
N VAL A 24 6.46 -10.01 -3.81
CA VAL A 24 7.00 -10.28 -5.13
C VAL A 24 7.43 -8.96 -5.76
N ALA A 25 8.56 -8.95 -6.45
CA ALA A 25 9.08 -7.75 -7.09
C ALA A 25 9.64 -8.03 -8.49
N GLY A 26 9.80 -6.96 -9.29
CA GLY A 26 10.44 -6.97 -10.58
C GLY A 26 11.94 -6.73 -10.52
N LYS A 27 12.58 -6.68 -11.69
CA LYS A 27 14.02 -6.49 -11.83
C LYS A 27 14.49 -5.17 -11.24
N LYS A 28 13.78 -4.06 -11.50
CA LYS A 28 14.19 -2.72 -11.04
C LYS A 28 14.14 -2.60 -9.52
N GLU A 29 13.17 -3.22 -8.89
CA GLU A 29 13.02 -3.31 -7.45
C GLU A 29 14.11 -4.17 -6.82
N TYR A 30 14.51 -5.26 -7.50
CA TYR A 30 15.67 -6.08 -7.09
C TYR A 30 17.00 -5.33 -7.16
N GLU A 31 17.14 -4.38 -8.08
CA GLU A 31 18.34 -3.53 -8.20
C GLU A 31 18.40 -2.43 -7.11
N GLY A 32 17.38 -2.31 -6.27
CA GLY A 32 17.25 -1.36 -5.18
C GLY A 32 17.77 -1.87 -3.83
N PRO A 33 17.64 -1.05 -2.78
CA PRO A 33 18.16 -1.35 -1.43
C PRO A 33 17.52 -2.57 -0.75
N LEU A 34 16.35 -3.02 -1.23
CA LEU A 34 15.60 -4.13 -0.64
C LEU A 34 15.75 -5.45 -1.42
N SER A 35 16.78 -5.56 -2.25
CA SER A 35 17.00 -6.67 -3.20
C SER A 35 16.90 -8.07 -2.60
N ASP A 36 17.40 -8.27 -1.39
CA ASP A 36 17.46 -9.56 -0.67
C ASP A 36 16.25 -9.83 0.22
N ARG A 37 15.27 -8.92 0.23
CA ARG A 37 14.11 -8.97 1.12
C ARG A 37 12.86 -9.61 0.51
N PHE A 38 12.77 -9.66 -0.82
CA PHE A 38 11.58 -10.17 -1.51
C PHE A 38 11.55 -11.71 -1.53
N ASP A 39 10.36 -12.30 -1.39
CA ASP A 39 10.18 -13.75 -1.45
C ASP A 39 10.42 -14.29 -2.88
N LYS A 40 10.08 -13.50 -3.90
CA LYS A 40 10.26 -13.86 -5.30
C LYS A 40 10.55 -12.65 -6.18
N ILE A 41 11.46 -12.85 -7.14
CA ILE A 41 11.84 -11.83 -8.12
C ILE A 41 11.59 -12.35 -9.53
N PHE A 42 10.97 -11.50 -10.36
CA PHE A 42 10.86 -11.73 -11.80
C PHE A 42 11.76 -10.75 -12.56
N PHE A 43 12.81 -11.26 -13.16
CA PHE A 43 13.75 -10.45 -13.96
C PHE A 43 13.19 -10.05 -15.32
N ASP A 44 12.32 -10.87 -15.90
CA ASP A 44 11.55 -10.54 -17.08
C ASP A 44 10.30 -9.74 -16.67
N PRO A 45 10.08 -8.52 -17.19
CA PRO A 45 8.91 -7.72 -16.84
C PRO A 45 7.58 -8.37 -17.25
N ARG A 46 7.60 -9.35 -18.14
CA ARG A 46 6.44 -10.18 -18.46
C ARG A 46 6.32 -11.44 -17.60
N ALA A 47 7.30 -11.75 -16.79
CA ALA A 47 7.34 -12.97 -15.97
C ALA A 47 6.99 -14.24 -16.78
N GLY A 48 7.45 -14.31 -18.03
CA GLY A 48 7.12 -15.39 -18.97
C GLY A 48 5.69 -15.35 -19.54
N GLN A 49 4.91 -14.33 -19.22
CA GLN A 49 3.53 -14.20 -19.67
C GLN A 49 3.41 -13.47 -21.02
N LYS A 50 2.25 -13.61 -21.69
CA LYS A 50 1.99 -12.98 -22.99
C LYS A 50 1.77 -11.47 -22.91
N THR A 51 1.26 -10.96 -21.79
CA THR A 51 0.97 -9.54 -21.56
C THR A 51 1.40 -9.11 -20.17
N PHE A 52 1.58 -7.82 -19.96
CA PHE A 52 1.95 -7.25 -18.66
C PHE A 52 0.84 -7.43 -17.60
N GLU A 53 -0.44 -7.39 -17.99
CA GLU A 53 -1.56 -7.67 -17.10
C GLU A 53 -1.50 -9.12 -16.58
N LYS A 54 -1.16 -10.08 -17.45
CA LYS A 54 -0.96 -11.47 -17.02
C LYS A 54 0.26 -11.63 -16.12
N ALA A 55 1.30 -10.83 -16.32
CA ALA A 55 2.42 -10.79 -15.42
C ALA A 55 1.99 -10.27 -14.04
N GLU A 56 1.25 -9.16 -14.00
CA GLU A 56 0.75 -8.59 -12.74
C GLU A 56 -0.20 -9.55 -12.00
N ILE A 57 -1.05 -10.28 -12.72
CA ILE A 57 -1.86 -11.38 -12.18
C ILE A 57 -0.97 -12.42 -11.47
N LEU A 58 0.10 -12.86 -12.12
CA LEU A 58 1.03 -13.82 -11.56
C LEU A 58 1.74 -13.27 -10.30
N PHE A 59 2.09 -11.98 -10.27
CA PHE A 59 2.68 -11.35 -9.09
C PHE A 59 1.76 -11.46 -7.88
N GLN A 60 0.47 -11.20 -8.02
CA GLN A 60 -0.51 -11.36 -6.93
C GLN A 60 -0.64 -12.81 -6.48
N GLN A 61 -0.69 -13.75 -7.44
CA GLN A 61 -0.80 -15.17 -7.13
C GLN A 61 0.40 -15.67 -6.34
N GLU A 62 1.60 -15.28 -6.73
CA GLU A 62 2.83 -15.68 -6.04
C GLU A 62 2.94 -15.04 -4.65
N ALA A 63 2.55 -13.77 -4.50
CA ALA A 63 2.55 -13.11 -3.20
C ALA A 63 1.58 -13.78 -2.22
N LEU A 64 0.36 -14.11 -2.66
CA LEU A 64 -0.61 -14.82 -1.82
C LEU A 64 -0.16 -16.26 -1.53
N THR A 65 0.43 -16.95 -2.50
CA THR A 65 1.00 -18.29 -2.30
C THR A 65 2.12 -18.28 -1.27
N ALA A 66 3.01 -17.29 -1.30
CA ALA A 66 4.05 -17.12 -0.30
C ALA A 66 3.46 -16.86 1.10
N ALA A 67 2.43 -16.00 1.19
CA ALA A 67 1.74 -15.72 2.44
C ALA A 67 1.09 -16.98 3.03
N LEU A 68 0.40 -17.76 2.22
CA LEU A 68 -0.21 -19.04 2.61
C LEU A 68 0.85 -20.04 3.10
N GLY A 69 1.94 -20.18 2.36
CA GLY A 69 3.05 -21.05 2.74
C GLY A 69 3.66 -20.67 4.09
N ARG A 70 3.87 -19.37 4.34
CA ARG A 70 4.41 -18.88 5.62
C ARG A 70 3.47 -19.13 6.81
N ALA A 71 2.17 -19.05 6.59
CA ALA A 71 1.15 -19.33 7.60
C ALA A 71 0.83 -20.84 7.73
N ASN A 72 1.38 -21.69 6.86
CA ASN A 72 1.00 -23.10 6.73
C ASN A 72 -0.51 -23.29 6.50
N LYS A 73 -1.07 -22.47 5.60
CA LYS A 73 -2.48 -22.45 5.20
C LYS A 73 -2.63 -22.84 3.73
N LYS A 74 -3.84 -23.21 3.35
CA LYS A 74 -4.24 -23.53 1.98
C LYS A 74 -5.23 -22.49 1.46
N ALA A 75 -5.46 -22.46 0.15
CA ALA A 75 -6.42 -21.58 -0.48
C ALA A 75 -7.86 -21.80 0.05
N GLU A 76 -8.20 -23.04 0.35
CA GLU A 76 -9.53 -23.42 0.87
C GLU A 76 -9.79 -22.90 2.29
N ASP A 77 -8.75 -22.50 3.02
CA ASP A 77 -8.89 -21.93 4.37
C ASP A 77 -9.31 -20.45 4.34
N ILE A 78 -9.23 -19.79 3.18
CA ILE A 78 -9.56 -18.38 3.05
C ILE A 78 -11.07 -18.17 2.96
N ASP A 79 -11.61 -17.43 3.92
CA ASP A 79 -13.04 -17.03 3.90
C ASP A 79 -13.30 -15.85 2.97
N PHE A 80 -12.42 -14.82 3.00
CA PHE A 80 -12.54 -13.64 2.15
C PHE A 80 -11.17 -13.19 1.61
N VAL A 81 -11.15 -12.78 0.34
CA VAL A 81 -10.03 -12.06 -0.26
C VAL A 81 -10.46 -10.63 -0.58
N PHE A 82 -9.76 -9.68 0.01
CA PHE A 82 -9.80 -8.26 -0.35
C PHE A 82 -8.59 -7.97 -1.21
N ALA A 83 -8.79 -7.72 -2.51
CA ALA A 83 -7.66 -7.46 -3.39
C ALA A 83 -7.94 -6.31 -4.35
N GLY A 84 -6.87 -5.62 -4.75
CA GLY A 84 -6.95 -4.52 -5.69
C GLY A 84 -5.63 -4.25 -6.42
N ASP A 85 -5.75 -3.47 -7.46
CA ASP A 85 -4.66 -3.02 -8.32
C ASP A 85 -4.99 -1.64 -8.91
N LEU A 86 -4.12 -1.10 -9.76
CA LEU A 86 -4.31 0.23 -10.35
C LEU A 86 -5.16 0.22 -11.62
N LEU A 87 -5.46 -0.94 -12.18
CA LEU A 87 -6.11 -1.03 -13.48
C LEU A 87 -7.64 -0.89 -13.39
N ASN A 88 -8.24 -0.47 -14.48
CA ASN A 88 -9.68 -0.36 -14.60
C ASN A 88 -10.36 -1.68 -14.21
N GLN A 89 -11.39 -1.57 -13.37
CA GLN A 89 -12.17 -2.68 -12.83
C GLN A 89 -11.34 -3.72 -12.05
N CYS A 90 -10.16 -3.36 -11.53
CA CYS A 90 -9.26 -4.26 -10.79
C CYS A 90 -9.03 -5.57 -11.54
N ILE A 91 -8.66 -5.47 -12.84
CA ILE A 91 -8.58 -6.64 -13.70
C ILE A 91 -7.50 -7.63 -13.26
N SER A 92 -6.35 -7.14 -12.77
CA SER A 92 -5.29 -8.03 -12.29
C SER A 92 -5.74 -8.80 -11.06
N SER A 93 -6.43 -8.14 -10.13
CA SER A 93 -6.93 -8.78 -8.91
C SER A 93 -8.05 -9.76 -9.16
N SER A 94 -9.02 -9.41 -9.99
CA SER A 94 -10.18 -10.30 -10.27
C SER A 94 -9.75 -11.59 -10.98
N TYR A 95 -8.83 -11.49 -11.94
CA TYR A 95 -8.30 -12.69 -12.62
C TYR A 95 -7.27 -13.43 -11.78
N GLY A 96 -6.49 -12.74 -10.95
CA GLY A 96 -5.51 -13.34 -10.04
C GLY A 96 -6.16 -14.18 -8.96
N MET A 97 -7.14 -13.61 -8.28
CA MET A 97 -7.80 -14.25 -7.14
C MET A 97 -8.75 -15.38 -7.55
N LYS A 98 -9.20 -15.41 -8.80
CA LYS A 98 -10.02 -16.49 -9.37
C LYS A 98 -9.41 -17.89 -9.15
N GLU A 99 -8.08 -18.02 -9.21
CA GLU A 99 -7.39 -19.31 -9.06
C GLU A 99 -7.49 -19.87 -7.63
N PHE A 100 -7.66 -19.01 -6.64
CA PHE A 100 -7.78 -19.41 -5.23
C PHE A 100 -9.19 -19.87 -4.86
N ARG A 101 -10.21 -19.60 -5.71
CA ARG A 101 -11.63 -19.97 -5.50
C ARG A 101 -12.24 -19.47 -4.19
N ALA A 102 -11.62 -18.50 -3.54
CA ALA A 102 -12.13 -17.86 -2.33
C ALA A 102 -13.12 -16.74 -2.67
N PRO A 103 -14.09 -16.42 -1.80
CA PRO A 103 -14.95 -15.25 -1.93
C PRO A 103 -14.13 -13.98 -2.07
N TYR A 104 -14.40 -13.21 -3.12
CA TYR A 104 -13.58 -12.08 -3.55
C TYR A 104 -14.33 -10.75 -3.47
N LEU A 105 -13.68 -9.76 -2.91
CA LEU A 105 -14.13 -8.37 -2.86
C LEU A 105 -13.05 -7.46 -3.47
N GLY A 106 -13.30 -6.99 -4.69
CA GLY A 106 -12.42 -6.05 -5.40
C GLY A 106 -12.38 -4.70 -4.72
N GLN A 107 -11.17 -4.15 -4.56
CA GLN A 107 -10.93 -2.88 -3.89
C GLN A 107 -10.20 -1.91 -4.81
N TYR A 108 -10.66 -0.66 -4.86
CA TYR A 108 -9.97 0.40 -5.57
C TYR A 108 -9.86 1.66 -4.70
N GLY A 109 -8.67 1.93 -4.24
CA GLY A 109 -8.26 3.15 -3.54
C GLY A 109 -7.00 3.77 -4.17
N ALA A 110 -6.75 3.49 -5.46
CA ALA A 110 -5.48 3.77 -6.11
C ALA A 110 -4.33 3.17 -5.28
N CYS A 111 -3.27 3.94 -5.02
CA CYS A 111 -2.12 3.44 -4.25
C CYS A 111 -2.45 3.17 -2.76
N SER A 112 -3.56 3.69 -2.20
CA SER A 112 -3.97 3.45 -0.81
C SER A 112 -4.58 2.07 -0.56
N THR A 113 -4.78 1.27 -1.60
CA THR A 113 -5.51 0.00 -1.55
C THR A 113 -4.95 -1.00 -0.55
N MET A 114 -3.63 -1.00 -0.28
CA MET A 114 -3.07 -1.95 0.69
C MET A 114 -3.58 -1.70 2.12
N ALA A 115 -3.62 -0.47 2.60
CA ALA A 115 -4.18 -0.16 3.91
C ALA A 115 -5.71 -0.39 3.95
N GLN A 116 -6.41 -0.12 2.85
CA GLN A 116 -7.84 -0.40 2.70
C GLN A 116 -8.14 -1.90 2.83
N THR A 117 -7.40 -2.76 2.13
CA THR A 117 -7.58 -4.21 2.18
C THR A 117 -7.23 -4.79 3.54
N LEU A 118 -6.17 -4.30 4.19
CA LEU A 118 -5.80 -4.67 5.56
C LEU A 118 -6.90 -4.30 6.56
N PHE A 119 -7.46 -3.09 6.45
CA PHE A 119 -8.57 -2.65 7.30
C PHE A 119 -9.79 -3.58 7.16
N LEU A 120 -10.22 -3.88 5.92
CA LEU A 120 -11.39 -4.72 5.66
C LEU A 120 -11.16 -6.16 6.12
N ALA A 121 -9.97 -6.71 5.92
CA ALA A 121 -9.61 -8.03 6.43
C ALA A 121 -9.63 -8.06 7.97
N ALA A 122 -9.05 -7.05 8.63
CA ALA A 122 -9.10 -6.95 10.08
C ALA A 122 -10.54 -6.77 10.62
N LEU A 123 -11.36 -5.99 9.93
CA LEU A 123 -12.76 -5.76 10.28
C LEU A 123 -13.59 -7.05 10.21
N THR A 124 -13.45 -7.83 9.13
CA THR A 124 -14.21 -9.08 8.97
C THR A 124 -13.77 -10.15 9.97
N VAL A 125 -12.49 -10.26 10.25
CA VAL A 125 -11.97 -11.19 11.26
C VAL A 125 -12.40 -10.76 12.67
N SER A 126 -12.29 -9.48 13.01
CA SER A 126 -12.67 -8.98 14.35
C SER A 126 -14.15 -8.99 14.61
N SER A 127 -14.99 -8.89 13.56
CA SER A 127 -16.45 -9.01 13.67
C SER A 127 -16.93 -10.46 13.77
N GLY A 128 -16.06 -11.43 13.50
CA GLY A 128 -16.42 -12.86 13.43
C GLY A 128 -17.07 -13.27 12.11
N ALA A 129 -17.06 -12.39 11.09
CA ALA A 129 -17.57 -12.72 9.75
C ALA A 129 -16.61 -13.65 8.98
N SER A 130 -15.36 -13.71 9.36
CA SER A 130 -14.34 -14.63 8.81
C SER A 130 -13.39 -15.12 9.90
N TYR A 131 -12.81 -16.29 9.69
CA TYR A 131 -11.69 -16.81 10.49
C TYR A 131 -10.35 -16.40 9.87
N LEU A 132 -10.26 -16.46 8.54
CA LEU A 132 -9.08 -16.11 7.76
C LEU A 132 -9.46 -15.20 6.59
N SER A 133 -8.93 -14.00 6.58
CA SER A 133 -9.06 -13.07 5.45
C SER A 133 -7.71 -12.76 4.83
N ALA A 134 -7.67 -12.59 3.51
CA ALA A 134 -6.48 -12.18 2.78
C ALA A 134 -6.61 -10.73 2.28
N ALA A 135 -5.53 -9.97 2.40
CA ALA A 135 -5.35 -8.63 1.82
C ALA A 135 -4.24 -8.70 0.77
N VAL A 136 -4.54 -8.36 -0.49
CA VAL A 136 -3.60 -8.51 -1.61
C VAL A 136 -3.63 -7.28 -2.50
N THR A 137 -2.47 -6.71 -2.82
CA THR A 137 -2.39 -5.63 -3.81
C THR A 137 -1.17 -5.76 -4.70
N SER A 138 -1.28 -5.23 -5.92
CA SER A 138 -0.20 -5.18 -6.89
C SER A 138 -0.20 -3.89 -7.68
N SER A 139 0.93 -3.61 -8.29
CA SER A 139 1.06 -2.68 -9.40
C SER A 139 2.14 -3.18 -10.35
N HIS A 140 2.08 -2.72 -11.61
CA HIS A 140 3.08 -3.05 -12.61
C HIS A 140 3.35 -1.81 -13.46
N PHE A 141 4.62 -1.44 -13.61
CA PHE A 141 5.02 -0.23 -14.35
C PHE A 141 4.36 -0.15 -15.75
N CYS A 142 4.52 -1.19 -16.55
CA CYS A 142 4.05 -1.15 -17.94
C CYS A 142 2.52 -1.05 -18.08
N THR A 143 1.76 -1.68 -17.17
CA THR A 143 0.29 -1.60 -17.19
C THR A 143 -0.19 -0.22 -16.75
N ALA A 144 0.39 0.32 -15.68
CA ALA A 144 0.04 1.63 -15.16
C ALA A 144 0.43 2.76 -16.13
N GLU A 145 1.64 2.73 -16.69
CA GLU A 145 2.07 3.73 -17.69
C GLU A 145 1.14 3.72 -18.90
N ARG A 146 0.80 2.54 -19.42
CA ARG A 146 -0.12 2.44 -20.54
C ARG A 146 -1.51 2.96 -20.22
N GLN A 147 -2.03 2.71 -19.03
CA GLN A 147 -3.37 3.16 -18.67
C GLN A 147 -3.43 4.67 -18.40
N TYR A 148 -2.44 5.23 -17.70
CA TYR A 148 -2.53 6.58 -17.17
C TYR A 148 -1.73 7.63 -17.95
N ARG A 149 -0.71 7.23 -18.72
CA ARG A 149 0.24 8.14 -19.36
C ARG A 149 0.39 7.96 -20.87
N MET A 150 -0.43 7.11 -21.51
CA MET A 150 -0.41 6.97 -22.96
C MET A 150 -1.28 8.06 -23.65
N PRO A 151 -0.86 8.58 -24.82
CA PRO A 151 0.43 8.30 -25.48
C PRO A 151 1.60 8.93 -24.74
N LEU A 152 2.70 8.18 -24.61
CA LEU A 152 3.94 8.71 -24.07
C LEU A 152 4.59 9.67 -25.06
N GLU A 153 5.09 10.79 -24.60
CA GLU A 153 5.84 11.72 -25.42
C GLU A 153 7.16 11.06 -25.87
N TYR A 154 7.41 11.07 -27.18
CA TYR A 154 8.65 10.54 -27.71
C TYR A 154 9.83 11.41 -27.28
N GLY A 155 10.83 10.80 -26.62
CA GLY A 155 12.01 11.48 -26.12
C GLY A 155 11.78 12.44 -24.94
N GLY A 156 10.57 12.43 -24.37
CA GLY A 156 10.26 13.23 -23.17
C GLY A 156 11.01 12.71 -21.95
N GLN A 157 11.62 13.64 -21.20
CA GLN A 157 12.19 13.34 -19.88
C GLN A 157 11.09 13.41 -18.83
N ARG A 158 11.14 12.50 -17.87
CA ARG A 158 10.27 12.57 -16.69
C ARG A 158 10.66 13.78 -15.84
N THR A 159 9.67 14.45 -15.27
CA THR A 159 9.92 15.59 -14.36
C THR A 159 10.55 15.09 -13.05
N THR A 160 11.25 15.98 -12.33
CA THR A 160 11.84 15.66 -11.03
C THR A 160 10.81 15.29 -9.95
N THR A 161 9.54 15.68 -10.15
CA THR A 161 8.42 15.36 -9.27
C THR A 161 7.80 13.99 -9.57
N ALA A 162 8.09 13.41 -10.75
CA ALA A 162 7.51 12.14 -11.18
C ALA A 162 7.98 10.98 -10.29
N GLN A 163 7.11 10.01 -10.15
CA GLN A 163 7.38 8.77 -9.44
C GLN A 163 7.39 7.59 -10.40
N TRP A 164 8.09 6.53 -10.05
CA TRP A 164 8.14 5.29 -10.82
C TRP A 164 7.15 4.28 -10.25
N THR A 165 6.20 3.82 -11.05
CA THR A 165 5.28 2.77 -10.60
C THR A 165 6.06 1.48 -10.32
N VAL A 166 5.97 0.99 -9.11
CA VAL A 166 6.61 -0.25 -8.67
C VAL A 166 5.98 -1.45 -9.37
N THR A 167 6.82 -2.32 -9.87
CA THR A 167 6.42 -3.64 -10.38
C THR A 167 6.53 -4.64 -9.24
N GLY A 168 5.44 -4.85 -8.52
CA GLY A 168 5.44 -5.68 -7.34
C GLY A 168 4.07 -5.99 -6.79
N SER A 169 4.03 -6.90 -5.84
CA SER A 169 2.83 -7.31 -5.11
C SER A 169 3.17 -7.65 -3.67
N GLY A 170 2.21 -7.44 -2.79
CA GLY A 170 2.24 -7.93 -1.42
C GLY A 170 0.92 -8.55 -1.02
N ALA A 171 0.98 -9.54 -0.15
CA ALA A 171 -0.18 -10.21 0.42
C ALA A 171 0.00 -10.42 1.92
N CYS A 172 -1.08 -10.25 2.68
CA CYS A 172 -1.16 -10.54 4.11
C CYS A 172 -2.33 -11.45 4.42
N LEU A 173 -2.15 -12.37 5.35
CA LEU A 173 -3.21 -13.20 5.92
C LEU A 173 -3.52 -12.71 7.32
N ILE A 174 -4.79 -12.48 7.60
CA ILE A 174 -5.28 -11.93 8.84
C ILE A 174 -6.17 -12.95 9.54
N GLU A 175 -5.85 -13.27 10.80
CA GLU A 175 -6.56 -14.24 11.64
C GLU A 175 -6.73 -13.73 13.08
N LYS A 176 -7.74 -14.24 13.77
CA LYS A 176 -7.95 -13.96 15.21
C LYS A 176 -7.16 -14.96 16.06
N VAL A 177 -5.85 -14.78 16.11
CA VAL A 177 -4.92 -15.57 16.93
C VAL A 177 -3.91 -14.62 17.60
N ASP A 178 -3.18 -15.12 18.59
CA ASP A 178 -2.14 -14.35 19.28
C ASP A 178 -0.76 -14.75 18.74
N LYS A 179 -0.42 -14.25 17.52
CA LYS A 179 0.84 -14.63 16.87
C LYS A 179 1.29 -13.55 15.87
N GLY A 180 2.48 -12.99 16.08
CA GLY A 180 3.11 -12.01 15.19
C GLY A 180 2.48 -10.61 15.25
N PRO A 181 2.75 -9.76 14.25
CA PRO A 181 2.22 -8.41 14.21
C PRO A 181 0.69 -8.39 14.17
N LYS A 182 0.07 -7.43 14.85
CA LYS A 182 -1.38 -7.30 14.99
C LYS A 182 -1.86 -5.95 14.48
N ILE A 183 -3.02 -5.94 13.88
CA ILE A 183 -3.71 -4.71 13.48
C ILE A 183 -4.53 -4.23 14.67
N ALA A 184 -4.02 -3.21 15.38
CA ALA A 184 -4.63 -2.71 16.61
C ALA A 184 -5.72 -1.67 16.33
N LYS A 185 -5.44 -0.72 15.43
CA LYS A 185 -6.34 0.39 15.10
C LYS A 185 -6.28 0.70 13.62
N ALA A 186 -7.29 1.38 13.11
CA ALA A 186 -7.29 1.90 11.75
C ALA A 186 -8.12 3.19 11.63
N THR A 187 -7.67 4.11 10.78
CA THR A 187 -8.39 5.32 10.39
C THR A 187 -8.67 5.30 8.91
N ILE A 188 -9.95 5.44 8.54
CA ILE A 188 -10.36 5.56 7.14
C ILE A 188 -10.39 7.04 6.79
N GLY A 189 -9.53 7.40 5.84
CA GLY A 189 -9.37 8.80 5.43
C GLY A 189 -10.52 9.31 4.57
N LYS A 190 -10.58 10.62 4.48
CA LYS A 190 -11.50 11.36 3.59
C LYS A 190 -10.81 11.64 2.26
N ILE A 191 -11.60 11.81 1.21
CA ILE A 191 -11.10 12.37 -0.04
C ILE A 191 -10.75 13.85 0.18
N THR A 192 -9.54 14.22 -0.19
CA THR A 192 -9.06 15.61 -0.22
C THR A 192 -8.72 16.01 -1.64
N ASP A 193 -8.97 17.27 -2.00
CA ASP A 193 -8.63 17.80 -3.32
C ASP A 193 -8.22 19.29 -3.21
N LEU A 194 -6.95 19.56 -3.45
CA LEU A 194 -6.41 20.93 -3.45
C LEU A 194 -6.23 21.50 -4.86
N GLY A 195 -6.85 20.91 -5.87
CA GLY A 195 -6.84 21.42 -7.24
C GLY A 195 -5.58 21.05 -8.03
N ILE A 196 -4.74 20.12 -7.57
CA ILE A 196 -3.57 19.62 -8.31
C ILE A 196 -4.07 18.86 -9.55
N LYS A 197 -3.52 19.20 -10.73
CA LYS A 197 -3.90 18.59 -12.03
C LYS A 197 -2.75 17.85 -12.70
N ASP A 198 -1.52 18.06 -12.23
CA ASP A 198 -0.34 17.47 -12.83
C ASP A 198 -0.16 16.02 -12.38
N ALA A 199 -0.41 15.07 -13.28
CA ALA A 199 -0.23 13.64 -13.05
C ALA A 199 1.25 13.23 -12.79
N ASN A 200 2.21 14.12 -13.09
CA ASN A 200 3.61 13.91 -12.76
C ASN A 200 3.98 14.42 -11.36
N ASN A 201 3.03 14.94 -10.59
CA ASN A 201 3.24 15.42 -9.23
C ASN A 201 2.20 14.85 -8.26
N MET A 202 2.06 13.52 -8.27
CA MET A 202 1.09 12.82 -7.42
C MET A 202 1.42 12.94 -5.93
N GLY A 203 2.72 13.01 -5.56
CA GLY A 203 3.12 13.19 -4.17
C GLY A 203 2.53 14.46 -3.54
N ALA A 204 2.55 15.60 -4.27
CA ALA A 204 1.92 16.83 -3.80
C ALA A 204 0.39 16.72 -3.71
N ALA A 205 -0.26 15.96 -4.61
CA ALA A 205 -1.69 15.71 -4.53
C ALA A 205 -2.08 14.84 -3.33
N MET A 206 -1.25 13.84 -2.97
CA MET A 206 -1.53 12.88 -1.91
C MET A 206 -1.16 13.37 -0.50
N ALA A 207 -0.17 14.25 -0.37
CA ALA A 207 0.32 14.73 0.94
C ALA A 207 -0.78 15.32 1.84
N PRO A 208 -1.75 16.13 1.34
CA PRO A 208 -2.85 16.64 2.16
C PRO A 208 -3.76 15.54 2.73
N ALA A 209 -4.01 14.47 1.98
CA ALA A 209 -4.80 13.33 2.45
C ALA A 209 -4.06 12.55 3.54
N ALA A 210 -2.76 12.37 3.37
CA ALA A 210 -1.92 11.74 4.39
C ALA A 210 -1.89 12.57 5.69
N ALA A 211 -1.71 13.89 5.58
CA ALA A 211 -1.72 14.79 6.73
C ALA A 211 -3.06 14.75 7.47
N ASP A 212 -4.20 14.88 6.75
CA ASP A 212 -5.53 14.81 7.36
C ASP A 212 -5.76 13.49 8.10
N THR A 213 -5.34 12.37 7.51
CA THR A 213 -5.51 11.04 8.11
C THR A 213 -4.63 10.86 9.35
N ILE A 214 -3.37 11.33 9.32
CA ILE A 214 -2.46 11.30 10.48
C ILE A 214 -3.01 12.16 11.61
N MET A 215 -3.42 13.39 11.34
CA MET A 215 -3.99 14.30 12.33
C MET A 215 -5.23 13.71 12.98
N ASN A 216 -6.17 13.20 12.18
CA ASN A 216 -7.40 12.58 12.69
C ASN A 216 -7.09 11.35 13.56
N TYR A 217 -6.11 10.53 13.18
CA TYR A 217 -5.71 9.38 13.98
C TYR A 217 -5.10 9.79 15.32
N LEU A 218 -4.17 10.75 15.33
CA LEU A 218 -3.51 11.22 16.56
C LEU A 218 -4.52 11.88 17.51
N ASP A 219 -5.48 12.65 16.98
CA ASP A 219 -6.55 13.28 17.77
C ASP A 219 -7.51 12.24 18.35
N ASP A 220 -8.03 11.33 17.53
CA ASP A 220 -8.97 10.28 17.94
C ASP A 220 -8.37 9.33 18.99
N THR A 221 -7.06 9.08 18.94
CA THR A 221 -6.35 8.18 19.85
C THR A 221 -5.68 8.88 21.03
N HIS A 222 -5.64 10.21 21.03
CA HIS A 222 -4.91 11.04 22.03
C HIS A 222 -3.43 10.66 22.14
N THR A 223 -2.78 10.37 21.00
CA THR A 223 -1.37 9.99 20.91
C THR A 223 -0.54 11.04 20.21
N ARG A 224 0.78 10.88 20.28
CA ARG A 224 1.77 11.78 19.66
C ARG A 224 2.68 10.96 18.71
N PRO A 225 3.34 11.60 17.74
CA PRO A 225 4.32 10.92 16.88
C PRO A 225 5.42 10.16 17.64
N SER A 226 5.79 10.64 18.83
CA SER A 226 6.79 10.00 19.69
C SER A 226 6.40 8.62 20.21
N ASP A 227 5.10 8.30 20.23
CA ASP A 227 4.57 7.03 20.74
C ASP A 227 4.74 5.88 19.73
N TYR A 228 5.27 6.18 18.53
CA TYR A 228 5.48 5.23 17.45
C TYR A 228 6.96 5.09 17.12
N ASP A 229 7.37 3.87 16.74
CA ASP A 229 8.72 3.61 16.25
C ASP A 229 8.90 4.10 14.83
N LEU A 230 7.84 4.00 14.02
CA LEU A 230 7.84 4.38 12.61
C LEU A 230 6.46 4.89 12.18
N ILE A 231 6.45 5.99 11.45
CA ILE A 231 5.31 6.50 10.69
C ILE A 231 5.66 6.30 9.21
N LEU A 232 5.04 5.33 8.55
CA LEU A 232 5.41 4.88 7.21
C LEU A 232 4.33 5.24 6.21
N THR A 233 4.65 6.13 5.26
CA THR A 233 3.74 6.40 4.13
C THR A 233 3.97 5.46 2.95
N GLY A 234 2.94 5.28 2.13
CA GLY A 234 2.93 4.29 1.05
C GLY A 234 3.77 4.68 -0.16
N ASP A 235 3.60 5.90 -0.66
CA ASP A 235 4.21 6.33 -1.91
C ASP A 235 4.13 7.84 -2.14
N LEU A 236 4.36 8.63 -1.10
CA LEU A 236 4.48 10.09 -1.23
C LEU A 236 5.72 10.48 -2.02
N GLY A 237 6.78 9.69 -1.91
CA GLY A 237 8.09 10.00 -2.47
C GLY A 237 8.71 11.25 -1.84
N ALA A 238 9.81 11.75 -2.40
CA ALA A 238 10.55 12.87 -1.85
C ALA A 238 9.70 14.16 -1.79
N VAL A 239 9.06 14.52 -2.90
CA VAL A 239 8.26 15.74 -2.99
C VAL A 239 7.03 15.69 -2.07
N GLY A 240 6.31 14.58 -2.06
CA GLY A 240 5.13 14.40 -1.21
C GLY A 240 5.48 14.38 0.28
N SER A 241 6.60 13.77 0.67
CA SER A 241 7.08 13.77 2.05
C SER A 241 7.43 15.17 2.54
N GLU A 242 8.11 15.98 1.73
CA GLU A 242 8.37 17.38 2.07
C GLU A 242 7.07 18.20 2.21
N CYS A 243 6.10 17.97 1.34
CA CYS A 243 4.78 18.60 1.46
C CYS A 243 4.09 18.19 2.76
N LEU A 244 4.12 16.90 3.10
CA LEU A 244 3.56 16.35 4.33
C LEU A 244 4.18 17.03 5.56
N TYR A 245 5.50 17.14 5.63
CA TYR A 245 6.19 17.78 6.74
C TYR A 245 5.72 19.23 6.93
N LYS A 246 5.67 20.02 5.85
CA LYS A 246 5.22 21.41 5.91
C LYS A 246 3.76 21.58 6.32
N ILE A 247 2.89 20.64 5.94
CA ILE A 247 1.48 20.67 6.36
C ILE A 247 1.36 20.38 7.86
N LEU A 248 2.02 19.32 8.34
CA LEU A 248 1.97 18.90 9.74
C LEU A 248 2.68 19.91 10.66
N GLU A 249 3.77 20.54 10.23
CA GLU A 249 4.47 21.60 10.97
C GLU A 249 3.55 22.78 11.30
N ARG A 250 2.66 23.17 10.38
CA ARG A 250 1.67 24.24 10.60
C ARG A 250 0.67 23.92 11.71
N GLU A 251 0.44 22.65 11.94
CA GLU A 251 -0.44 22.13 12.99
C GLU A 251 0.34 21.76 14.27
N GLY A 252 1.64 22.08 14.31
CA GLY A 252 2.52 21.79 15.45
C GLY A 252 2.90 20.31 15.61
N ILE A 253 2.80 19.54 14.55
CA ILE A 253 3.10 18.09 14.54
C ILE A 253 4.41 17.85 13.79
N ASP A 254 5.42 17.36 14.49
CA ASP A 254 6.70 16.95 13.91
C ASP A 254 6.80 15.42 13.82
N ILE A 255 7.01 14.92 12.59
CA ILE A 255 7.19 13.49 12.32
C ILE A 255 8.56 13.17 11.68
N ILE A 256 9.41 14.17 11.39
CA ILE A 256 10.63 14.01 10.57
C ILE A 256 11.51 12.87 11.08
N GLY A 257 11.77 12.79 12.37
CA GLY A 257 12.63 11.75 12.98
C GLY A 257 11.98 10.36 13.08
N LYS A 258 10.70 10.24 12.74
CA LYS A 258 9.91 9.00 12.83
C LYS A 258 9.33 8.57 11.47
N HIS A 259 9.39 9.43 10.48
CA HIS A 259 8.78 9.19 9.17
C HIS A 259 9.75 8.52 8.20
N ASN A 260 9.21 7.59 7.41
CA ASN A 260 9.79 7.10 6.17
C ASN A 260 8.68 6.85 5.13
N ASP A 261 9.06 6.60 3.90
CA ASP A 261 8.13 6.38 2.78
C ASP A 261 8.55 5.15 1.98
N CYS A 262 7.60 4.26 1.68
CA CYS A 262 7.90 3.02 0.95
C CYS A 262 8.49 3.31 -0.44
N GLY A 263 8.04 4.38 -1.10
CA GLY A 263 8.57 4.81 -2.39
C GLY A 263 10.02 5.29 -2.31
N LEU A 264 10.45 5.81 -1.16
CA LEU A 264 11.86 6.18 -0.91
C LEU A 264 12.72 4.98 -0.50
N MET A 265 12.12 3.96 0.11
CA MET A 265 12.83 2.78 0.58
C MET A 265 13.15 1.78 -0.52
N ILE A 266 12.28 1.65 -1.54
CA ILE A 266 12.35 0.56 -2.51
C ILE A 266 13.39 0.79 -3.60
N TYR A 267 13.74 2.04 -3.88
CA TYR A 267 14.74 2.40 -4.89
C TYR A 267 15.91 3.14 -4.28
N GLY A 268 17.10 2.92 -4.85
CA GLY A 268 18.35 3.58 -4.47
C GLY A 268 18.74 4.74 -5.41
N GLU A 269 19.78 5.44 -5.02
CA GLU A 269 20.39 6.48 -5.85
C GLU A 269 20.85 5.88 -7.20
N GLY A 270 20.65 6.63 -8.28
CA GLY A 270 21.06 6.23 -9.63
C GLY A 270 20.08 5.35 -10.40
N GLN A 271 18.94 4.96 -9.80
CA GLN A 271 17.93 4.16 -10.50
C GLN A 271 16.96 4.99 -11.37
N ASP A 272 17.15 6.30 -11.49
CA ASP A 272 16.35 7.21 -12.34
C ASP A 272 14.83 7.10 -12.06
N VAL A 273 14.45 7.19 -10.79
CA VAL A 273 13.06 7.16 -10.33
C VAL A 273 12.54 8.53 -9.87
N HIS A 274 13.39 9.54 -9.91
CA HIS A 274 13.14 10.93 -9.49
C HIS A 274 12.60 11.05 -8.06
N SER A 275 11.29 11.26 -7.89
CA SER A 275 10.69 11.43 -6.57
C SER A 275 10.51 10.11 -5.79
N GLY A 276 10.80 8.96 -6.38
CA GLY A 276 10.72 7.65 -5.72
C GLY A 276 9.71 6.69 -6.36
N GLY A 277 9.37 5.62 -5.64
CA GLY A 277 8.40 4.63 -6.05
C GLY A 277 6.95 5.08 -5.86
N SER A 278 6.02 4.46 -6.59
CA SER A 278 4.58 4.69 -6.50
C SER A 278 3.80 3.40 -6.75
N GLY A 279 2.53 3.41 -6.37
CA GLY A 279 1.59 2.31 -6.64
C GLY A 279 1.24 1.49 -5.40
N CYS A 280 0.06 0.84 -5.42
CA CYS A 280 -0.34 -0.02 -4.31
C CYS A 280 0.54 -1.27 -4.17
N GLY A 281 1.23 -1.69 -5.22
CA GLY A 281 2.30 -2.67 -5.14
C GLY A 281 3.54 -2.17 -4.40
N CYS A 282 3.82 -0.86 -4.40
CA CYS A 282 4.94 -0.26 -3.67
C CYS A 282 4.78 -0.47 -2.16
N SER A 283 3.71 0.06 -1.59
CA SER A 283 3.45 -0.04 -0.15
C SER A 283 3.30 -1.49 0.31
N ALA A 284 2.64 -2.34 -0.51
CA ALA A 284 2.46 -3.76 -0.22
C ALA A 284 3.78 -4.54 -0.23
N ALA A 285 4.62 -4.34 -1.25
CA ALA A 285 5.90 -5.03 -1.36
C ALA A 285 6.84 -4.65 -0.20
N VAL A 286 6.96 -3.36 0.14
CA VAL A 286 7.81 -2.89 1.24
C VAL A 286 7.28 -3.36 2.59
N LEU A 287 5.96 -3.28 2.84
CA LEU A 287 5.36 -3.78 4.07
C LEU A 287 5.69 -5.25 4.27
N CYS A 288 5.45 -6.10 3.25
CA CYS A 288 5.59 -7.55 3.35
C CYS A 288 7.06 -8.02 3.32
N SER A 289 7.93 -7.37 2.53
CA SER A 289 9.34 -7.77 2.41
C SER A 289 10.20 -7.30 3.58
N THR A 290 9.88 -6.14 4.15
CA THR A 290 10.80 -5.43 5.05
C THR A 290 10.16 -5.13 6.40
N ILE A 291 9.03 -4.46 6.42
CA ILE A 291 8.48 -3.93 7.68
C ILE A 291 7.97 -5.04 8.60
N LEU A 292 7.18 -5.97 8.07
CA LEU A 292 6.69 -7.10 8.89
C LEU A 292 7.83 -7.99 9.40
N PRO A 293 8.85 -8.38 8.58
CA PRO A 293 10.05 -9.04 9.10
C PRO A 293 10.79 -8.23 10.16
N ASP A 294 10.97 -6.93 9.97
CA ASP A 294 11.63 -6.05 10.93
C ASP A 294 10.83 -5.94 12.25
N MET A 295 9.50 -5.97 12.20
CA MET A 295 8.66 -6.05 13.40
C MET A 295 8.83 -7.40 14.11
N ILE A 296 8.79 -8.50 13.39
CA ILE A 296 8.98 -9.86 13.95
C ILE A 296 10.36 -10.01 14.59
N SER A 297 11.39 -9.37 14.04
CA SER A 297 12.74 -9.38 14.62
C SER A 297 12.90 -8.43 15.81
N GLY A 298 11.87 -7.64 16.16
CA GLY A 298 11.89 -6.70 17.29
C GLY A 298 12.51 -5.34 16.98
N LYS A 299 12.79 -5.01 15.72
CA LYS A 299 13.28 -3.68 15.33
C LYS A 299 12.22 -2.60 15.52
N TYR A 300 10.95 -2.93 15.23
CA TYR A 300 9.80 -2.07 15.46
C TYR A 300 8.75 -2.84 16.24
N SER A 301 8.08 -2.18 17.17
CA SER A 301 7.00 -2.75 18.00
C SER A 301 5.66 -2.06 17.77
N ASN A 302 5.67 -0.79 17.34
CA ASN A 302 4.46 0.01 17.13
C ASN A 302 4.66 0.97 15.96
N ILE A 303 3.96 0.72 14.85
CA ILE A 303 4.07 1.53 13.65
C ILE A 303 2.71 2.06 13.17
N LEU A 304 2.74 3.21 12.50
CA LEU A 304 1.63 3.68 11.68
C LEU A 304 1.96 3.41 10.21
N PHE A 305 1.15 2.62 9.54
CA PHE A 305 1.25 2.37 8.10
C PHE A 305 0.14 3.15 7.39
N ILE A 306 0.53 4.14 6.58
CA ILE A 306 -0.39 5.07 5.90
C ILE A 306 -0.24 4.90 4.39
N ALA A 307 -1.07 4.08 3.76
CA ALA A 307 -1.07 3.99 2.31
C ALA A 307 -1.84 5.18 1.71
N THR A 308 -1.20 5.82 0.73
CA THR A 308 -1.67 7.04 0.07
C THR A 308 -2.13 6.74 -1.35
N GLY A 309 -3.10 7.48 -1.88
CA GLY A 309 -3.63 7.21 -3.21
C GLY A 309 -4.12 8.47 -3.92
N ALA A 310 -3.69 8.64 -5.17
CA ALA A 310 -4.20 9.63 -6.10
C ALA A 310 -5.35 9.00 -6.91
N LEU A 311 -6.58 9.46 -6.67
CA LEU A 311 -7.79 8.91 -7.30
C LEU A 311 -7.96 9.45 -8.72
N MET A 312 -6.97 9.23 -9.55
CA MET A 312 -6.92 9.67 -10.94
C MET A 312 -7.49 8.61 -11.87
N SER A 313 -8.19 9.05 -12.91
CA SER A 313 -8.55 8.21 -14.04
C SER A 313 -8.14 8.87 -15.35
N PRO A 314 -7.89 8.11 -16.45
CA PRO A 314 -7.63 8.69 -17.75
C PRO A 314 -8.75 9.66 -18.19
N LEU A 315 -9.99 9.29 -17.92
CA LEU A 315 -11.14 10.12 -18.28
C LEU A 315 -11.16 11.45 -17.53
N SER A 316 -10.97 11.45 -16.20
CA SER A 316 -10.96 12.67 -15.40
C SER A 316 -9.82 13.62 -15.79
N SER A 317 -8.63 13.07 -16.08
CA SER A 317 -7.48 13.84 -16.55
C SER A 317 -7.74 14.48 -17.92
N GLN A 318 -8.31 13.73 -18.87
CA GLN A 318 -8.66 14.24 -20.19
C GLN A 318 -9.75 15.34 -20.12
N GLN A 319 -10.61 15.32 -19.12
CA GLN A 319 -11.61 16.34 -18.85
C GLN A 319 -11.05 17.57 -18.12
N GLY A 320 -9.75 17.57 -17.77
CA GLY A 320 -9.08 18.67 -17.07
C GLY A 320 -9.45 18.79 -15.59
N ASN A 321 -9.98 17.72 -14.99
CA ASN A 321 -10.27 17.67 -13.56
C ASN A 321 -9.00 17.65 -12.73
N SER A 322 -9.09 18.09 -11.47
CA SER A 322 -8.05 17.89 -10.46
C SER A 322 -7.93 16.43 -10.07
N ILE A 323 -6.88 16.13 -9.32
CA ILE A 323 -6.55 14.78 -8.80
C ILE A 323 -6.98 14.73 -7.32
N PRO A 324 -8.16 14.19 -6.99
CA PRO A 324 -8.52 13.94 -5.61
C PRO A 324 -7.62 12.87 -5.02
N ALA A 325 -7.32 12.95 -3.74
CA ALA A 325 -6.47 12.00 -3.05
C ALA A 325 -7.13 11.45 -1.79
N ILE A 326 -6.68 10.28 -1.38
CA ILE A 326 -7.13 9.61 -0.16
C ILE A 326 -5.93 8.94 0.53
N ALA A 327 -6.00 8.79 1.85
CA ALA A 327 -5.05 8.01 2.60
C ALA A 327 -5.78 7.21 3.68
N HIS A 328 -5.38 5.95 3.85
CA HIS A 328 -5.88 5.10 4.93
C HIS A 328 -4.72 4.70 5.84
N LEU A 329 -4.99 4.66 7.14
CA LEU A 329 -3.99 4.34 8.16
C LEU A 329 -4.36 3.05 8.88
N VAL A 330 -3.36 2.20 9.09
CA VAL A 330 -3.42 1.00 9.92
C VAL A 330 -2.30 1.06 10.94
N ASN A 331 -2.64 0.98 12.22
CA ASN A 331 -1.67 0.84 13.30
C ASN A 331 -1.35 -0.65 13.51
N ILE A 332 -0.09 -1.01 13.36
CA ILE A 332 0.39 -2.38 13.52
C ILE A 332 1.31 -2.44 14.74
N VAL A 333 1.07 -3.41 15.60
CA VAL A 333 1.80 -3.61 16.86
C VAL A 333 2.32 -5.04 17.00
N CYS A 334 3.41 -5.25 17.73
CA CYS A 334 3.93 -6.55 18.13
C CYS A 334 3.81 -6.76 19.65
#